data_a1c9cab368b1878a0697094eec7364fb
#
_entry.id   a1c9cab368b1878a0697094eec7364fb
#
_cell.length_a   1.000
_cell.length_b   1.000
_cell.length_c   1.000
_cell.angle_alpha   90.00
_cell.angle_beta   90.00
_cell.angle_gamma   90.00
#
_symmetry.space_group_name_H-M   'P 1'
#
loop_
_entity.id
_entity.type
_entity.pdbx_description
1 polymer ?
#
loop_
_entity_poly.entity_id
_entity_poly.type
_entity_poly.pdbx_seq_one_letter_code
_entity_poly.pdbx_strand_id
1 'polypeptide(L)'
;MKKHILCIGDSNTHGLCTDPSESADHGSRYNEEERWTCLLQKALGAEYLVIEEGLSGRTCVYDDPDMDSVNLLPVLHALLNSHEPLDLVILMLGTNDSKVKFNTDAKKITKGMQILVEEAKSVPCWGKNGPKILIVAPVPIEEGVIYPDFNEKSVETTKTLAREYAFLAVAERADFLDAGGCELTKADHVHLTAKGHRQLAERMEAAVREIMNAETNKVVVSCECVEQSQCREEKQGAGQDGKANLDTATENILLAKEADLPRILEIYDIAKAYMRANGNPNQWNGAYPDSETLRTDIEKQRLYVYKKDGRIHGVFMLLLVEEPTYAYIEDGSWREERPYGTIHRLAGDGEVKGLFAKCVAFCEKEVPYLRADTHFDNHTMQHLLEKNGFERRGIIYLKNGDPRIAYQK
;
A
#
# COMPACT_ATOMS: atom_id res chain seq x y z
N MET A 1 -11.86 -3.08 -26.85
CA MET A 1 -10.57 -3.76 -26.70
C MET A 1 -10.64 -4.61 -25.45
N LYS A 2 -9.95 -5.77 -25.39
CA LYS A 2 -9.82 -6.54 -24.15
C LYS A 2 -9.00 -5.76 -23.14
N LYS A 3 -9.21 -6.03 -21.87
CA LYS A 3 -8.36 -5.55 -20.78
C LYS A 3 -7.17 -6.50 -20.62
N HIS A 4 -5.95 -5.99 -20.69
CA HIS A 4 -4.73 -6.80 -20.67
C HIS A 4 -4.18 -6.90 -19.24
N ILE A 5 -4.02 -8.11 -18.75
CA ILE A 5 -3.48 -8.43 -17.43
C ILE A 5 -2.19 -9.24 -17.63
N LEU A 6 -1.06 -8.68 -17.22
CA LEU A 6 0.23 -9.34 -17.29
C LEU A 6 0.57 -9.98 -15.95
N CYS A 7 0.71 -11.31 -15.92
CA CYS A 7 1.02 -12.09 -14.72
C CYS A 7 2.50 -12.47 -14.73
N ILE A 8 3.32 -11.76 -13.98
CA ILE A 8 4.76 -12.00 -13.86
C ILE A 8 5.04 -12.76 -12.55
N GLY A 9 5.75 -13.87 -12.64
CA GLY A 9 6.09 -14.66 -11.45
C GLY A 9 7.14 -15.72 -11.73
N ASP A 10 7.30 -16.60 -10.77
CA ASP A 10 8.27 -17.70 -10.76
C ASP A 10 7.67 -19.04 -11.24
N SER A 11 8.19 -20.16 -10.72
CA SER A 11 7.72 -21.52 -11.02
C SER A 11 6.24 -21.75 -10.70
N ASN A 12 5.70 -21.10 -9.66
CA ASN A 12 4.28 -21.21 -9.34
C ASN A 12 3.38 -20.46 -10.34
N THR A 13 3.90 -19.44 -11.02
CA THR A 13 3.21 -18.79 -12.14
C THR A 13 3.43 -19.57 -13.45
N HIS A 14 4.62 -20.13 -13.64
CA HIS A 14 4.90 -21.04 -14.76
C HIS A 14 4.00 -22.29 -14.71
N GLY A 15 3.63 -22.73 -13.51
CA GLY A 15 2.84 -23.93 -13.27
C GLY A 15 3.70 -25.20 -13.22
N LEU A 16 4.89 -25.11 -12.58
CA LEU A 16 5.76 -26.26 -12.39
C LEU A 16 5.04 -27.33 -11.54
N CYS A 17 4.98 -28.56 -12.05
CA CYS A 17 4.46 -29.73 -11.37
C CYS A 17 5.63 -30.65 -11.01
N THR A 18 5.96 -30.76 -9.71
CA THR A 18 7.10 -31.55 -9.24
C THR A 18 6.73 -33.00 -8.95
N ASP A 19 5.46 -33.29 -8.77
CA ASP A 19 4.92 -34.65 -8.76
C ASP A 19 3.94 -34.83 -9.95
N PRO A 20 4.39 -35.45 -11.06
CA PRO A 20 3.52 -35.66 -12.22
C PRO A 20 2.23 -36.42 -11.93
N SER A 21 2.14 -37.15 -10.82
CA SER A 21 0.89 -37.82 -10.42
C SER A 21 -0.19 -36.86 -9.96
N GLU A 22 0.16 -35.62 -9.61
CA GLU A 22 -0.76 -34.55 -9.22
C GLU A 22 -1.32 -33.78 -10.42
N SER A 23 -0.77 -33.94 -11.64
CA SER A 23 -1.26 -33.32 -12.87
C SER A 23 -2.14 -34.29 -13.64
N ALA A 24 -3.19 -33.78 -14.28
CA ALA A 24 -4.16 -34.58 -15.03
C ALA A 24 -3.55 -35.29 -16.24
N ASP A 25 -2.52 -34.72 -16.84
CA ASP A 25 -1.81 -35.29 -18.01
C ASP A 25 -0.42 -35.86 -17.65
N HIS A 26 -0.10 -35.96 -16.36
CA HIS A 26 1.17 -36.45 -15.85
C HIS A 26 2.38 -35.67 -16.38
N GLY A 27 2.21 -34.40 -16.70
CA GLY A 27 3.26 -33.49 -17.15
C GLY A 27 4.08 -32.89 -15.97
N SER A 28 5.27 -32.41 -16.30
CA SER A 28 6.09 -31.62 -15.36
C SER A 28 5.67 -30.15 -15.26
N ARG A 29 4.64 -29.75 -15.99
CA ARG A 29 3.98 -28.45 -15.94
C ARG A 29 2.48 -28.68 -15.98
N TYR A 30 1.74 -28.09 -15.05
CA TYR A 30 0.28 -28.12 -15.09
C TYR A 30 -0.25 -27.58 -16.41
N ASN A 31 -1.24 -28.23 -17.00
CA ASN A 31 -1.84 -27.84 -18.27
C ASN A 31 -2.78 -26.61 -18.12
N GLU A 32 -3.40 -26.19 -19.22
CA GLU A 32 -4.25 -25.00 -19.30
C GLU A 32 -5.55 -25.11 -18.48
N GLU A 33 -5.97 -26.30 -18.08
CA GLU A 33 -7.14 -26.53 -17.24
C GLU A 33 -6.79 -26.54 -15.73
N GLU A 34 -5.50 -26.43 -15.40
CA GLU A 34 -4.99 -26.55 -14.03
C GLU A 34 -4.20 -25.31 -13.56
N ARG A 35 -3.43 -24.64 -14.44
CA ARG A 35 -2.64 -23.45 -14.06
C ARG A 35 -3.52 -22.28 -13.64
N TRP A 36 -3.17 -21.62 -12.55
CA TRP A 36 -3.95 -20.50 -12.01
C TRP A 36 -4.16 -19.36 -13.01
N THR A 37 -3.20 -19.05 -13.86
CA THR A 37 -3.29 -18.01 -14.89
C THR A 37 -4.33 -18.33 -15.95
N CYS A 38 -4.37 -19.58 -16.43
CA CYS A 38 -5.36 -20.06 -17.38
C CYS A 38 -6.76 -20.17 -16.76
N LEU A 39 -6.83 -20.63 -15.50
CA LEU A 39 -8.07 -20.64 -14.73
C LEU A 39 -8.61 -19.21 -14.51
N LEU A 40 -7.73 -18.25 -14.23
CA LEU A 40 -8.08 -16.83 -14.13
C LEU A 40 -8.62 -16.31 -15.48
N GLN A 41 -7.96 -16.61 -16.61
CA GLN A 41 -8.47 -16.24 -17.95
C GLN A 41 -9.87 -16.79 -18.18
N LYS A 42 -10.11 -18.05 -17.82
CA LYS A 42 -11.41 -18.71 -17.96
C LYS A 42 -12.49 -18.04 -17.11
N ALA A 43 -12.18 -17.71 -15.88
CA ALA A 43 -13.07 -17.05 -14.94
C ALA A 43 -13.42 -15.60 -15.34
N LEU A 44 -12.43 -14.83 -15.80
CA LEU A 44 -12.62 -13.44 -16.24
C LEU A 44 -13.36 -13.33 -17.58
N GLY A 45 -13.26 -14.35 -18.46
CA GLY A 45 -13.96 -14.41 -19.73
C GLY A 45 -13.30 -13.61 -20.85
N ALA A 46 -14.07 -13.44 -21.95
CA ALA A 46 -13.56 -12.92 -23.22
C ALA A 46 -13.21 -11.41 -23.21
N GLU A 47 -13.63 -10.68 -22.21
CA GLU A 47 -13.34 -9.24 -22.08
C GLU A 47 -11.91 -8.96 -21.59
N TYR A 48 -11.22 -10.00 -21.08
CA TYR A 48 -9.87 -9.93 -20.57
C TYR A 48 -8.91 -10.75 -21.45
N LEU A 49 -7.64 -10.38 -21.38
CA LEU A 49 -6.51 -11.14 -21.89
C LEU A 49 -5.51 -11.30 -20.75
N VAL A 50 -5.39 -12.51 -20.21
CA VAL A 50 -4.39 -12.86 -19.21
C VAL A 50 -3.13 -13.35 -19.92
N ILE A 51 -2.01 -12.70 -19.67
CA ILE A 51 -0.72 -12.97 -20.30
C ILE A 51 0.18 -13.62 -19.27
N GLU A 52 0.74 -14.79 -19.59
CA GLU A 52 1.56 -15.58 -18.68
C GLU A 52 3.05 -15.28 -18.88
N GLU A 53 3.70 -14.73 -17.85
CA GLU A 53 5.14 -14.49 -17.78
C GLU A 53 5.75 -15.16 -16.54
N GLY A 54 5.46 -16.45 -16.36
CA GLY A 54 6.06 -17.30 -15.34
C GLY A 54 7.39 -17.90 -15.78
N LEU A 55 8.44 -17.78 -14.97
CA LEU A 55 9.75 -18.39 -15.22
C LEU A 55 10.26 -19.09 -13.95
N SER A 56 10.50 -20.40 -14.02
CA SER A 56 11.04 -21.16 -12.88
C SER A 56 12.37 -20.57 -12.40
N GLY A 57 12.49 -20.39 -11.08
CA GLY A 57 13.70 -19.80 -10.48
C GLY A 57 13.74 -18.28 -10.46
N ARG A 58 12.74 -17.58 -11.06
CA ARG A 58 12.75 -16.11 -11.15
C ARG A 58 12.84 -15.43 -9.79
N THR A 59 13.71 -14.44 -9.72
CA THR A 59 13.94 -13.54 -8.58
C THR A 59 13.45 -12.12 -8.91
N CYS A 60 13.29 -11.29 -7.89
CA CYS A 60 13.01 -9.87 -8.09
C CYS A 60 14.19 -9.15 -8.76
N VAL A 61 15.35 -9.14 -8.10
CA VAL A 61 16.53 -8.33 -8.50
C VAL A 61 17.85 -9.04 -8.32
N TYR A 62 17.86 -10.34 -8.00
CA TYR A 62 19.07 -11.09 -7.71
C TYR A 62 19.47 -11.95 -8.89
N ASP A 63 20.72 -11.83 -9.36
CA ASP A 63 21.32 -12.74 -10.32
C ASP A 63 21.63 -14.08 -9.63
N ASP A 64 21.08 -15.16 -10.15
CA ASP A 64 21.38 -16.51 -9.64
C ASP A 64 22.61 -17.05 -10.39
N PRO A 65 23.71 -17.37 -9.70
CA PRO A 65 24.94 -17.86 -10.35
C PRO A 65 24.77 -19.22 -11.03
N ASP A 66 23.72 -19.93 -10.68
CA ASP A 66 23.44 -21.30 -11.20
C ASP A 66 22.35 -21.32 -12.26
N MET A 67 21.67 -20.17 -12.49
CA MET A 67 20.54 -20.06 -13.44
C MET A 67 20.58 -18.75 -14.22
N ASP A 68 20.70 -18.83 -15.52
CA ASP A 68 20.71 -17.66 -16.39
C ASP A 68 19.33 -16.99 -16.49
N SER A 69 19.35 -15.67 -16.61
CA SER A 69 18.17 -14.85 -16.97
C SER A 69 16.99 -14.91 -16.01
N VAL A 70 17.19 -15.32 -14.75
CA VAL A 70 16.11 -15.40 -13.75
C VAL A 70 15.86 -14.08 -13.01
N ASN A 71 16.81 -13.13 -13.03
CA ASN A 71 16.60 -11.78 -12.50
C ASN A 71 15.58 -11.03 -13.36
N LEU A 72 14.46 -10.61 -12.75
CA LEU A 72 13.40 -9.92 -13.49
C LEU A 72 13.79 -8.51 -13.91
N LEU A 73 14.52 -7.77 -13.06
CA LEU A 73 14.77 -6.33 -13.27
C LEU A 73 15.34 -5.98 -14.65
N PRO A 74 16.38 -6.65 -15.18
CA PRO A 74 16.94 -6.32 -16.49
C PRO A 74 15.97 -6.54 -17.67
N VAL A 75 14.99 -7.41 -17.53
CA VAL A 75 14.04 -7.77 -18.62
C VAL A 75 12.66 -7.15 -18.44
N LEU A 76 12.36 -6.58 -17.28
CA LEU A 76 11.04 -6.06 -16.94
C LEU A 76 10.55 -5.01 -17.95
N HIS A 77 11.41 -4.05 -18.31
CA HIS A 77 11.08 -3.01 -19.29
C HIS A 77 10.67 -3.59 -20.65
N ALA A 78 11.40 -4.59 -21.14
CA ALA A 78 11.10 -5.25 -22.39
C ALA A 78 9.77 -6.04 -22.33
N LEU A 79 9.51 -6.75 -21.22
CA LEU A 79 8.26 -7.47 -21.02
C LEU A 79 7.06 -6.51 -21.00
N LEU A 80 7.15 -5.41 -20.29
CA LEU A 80 6.06 -4.44 -20.20
C LEU A 80 5.73 -3.83 -21.56
N ASN A 81 6.73 -3.36 -22.31
CA ASN A 81 6.51 -2.75 -23.62
C ASN A 81 6.05 -3.76 -24.68
N SER A 82 6.49 -5.02 -24.62
CA SER A 82 6.06 -6.02 -25.60
C SER A 82 4.59 -6.45 -25.44
N HIS A 83 3.98 -6.17 -24.29
CA HIS A 83 2.59 -6.50 -23.97
C HIS A 83 1.65 -5.27 -23.86
N GLU A 84 2.13 -4.08 -24.22
CA GLU A 84 1.32 -2.85 -24.18
C GLU A 84 0.08 -2.91 -25.11
N PRO A 85 -1.01 -2.20 -24.79
CA PRO A 85 -1.25 -1.46 -23.54
C PRO A 85 -1.68 -2.39 -22.42
N LEU A 86 -1.15 -2.17 -21.19
CA LEU A 86 -1.48 -2.95 -20.01
C LEU A 86 -2.52 -2.24 -19.13
N ASP A 87 -3.50 -2.98 -18.65
CA ASP A 87 -4.51 -2.50 -17.70
C ASP A 87 -4.19 -2.91 -16.26
N LEU A 88 -3.44 -4.02 -16.06
CA LEU A 88 -2.99 -4.49 -14.75
C LEU A 88 -1.71 -5.33 -14.91
N VAL A 89 -0.74 -5.12 -14.03
CA VAL A 89 0.42 -6.00 -13.84
C VAL A 89 0.32 -6.68 -12.48
N ILE A 90 0.41 -8.02 -12.46
CA ILE A 90 0.45 -8.84 -11.26
C ILE A 90 1.89 -9.31 -11.06
N LEU A 91 2.48 -9.01 -9.89
CA LEU A 91 3.83 -9.41 -9.52
C LEU A 91 3.76 -10.40 -8.36
N MET A 92 4.10 -11.68 -8.61
CA MET A 92 4.15 -12.73 -7.59
C MET A 92 5.55 -13.34 -7.55
N LEU A 93 6.44 -12.77 -6.74
CA LEU A 93 7.84 -13.15 -6.57
C LEU A 93 8.26 -13.05 -5.11
N GLY A 94 9.44 -13.57 -4.80
CA GLY A 94 10.05 -13.52 -3.47
C GLY A 94 10.45 -14.89 -2.92
N THR A 95 9.85 -15.96 -3.43
CA THR A 95 10.22 -17.34 -3.04
C THR A 95 11.69 -17.60 -3.34
N ASN A 96 12.12 -17.41 -4.58
CA ASN A 96 13.50 -17.67 -5.00
C ASN A 96 14.51 -16.68 -4.41
N ASP A 97 14.08 -15.46 -4.14
CA ASP A 97 14.90 -14.45 -3.45
C ASP A 97 15.30 -14.89 -2.03
N SER A 98 14.55 -15.81 -1.41
CA SER A 98 14.85 -16.36 -0.09
C SER A 98 15.90 -17.47 -0.09
N LYS A 99 16.43 -17.88 -1.26
CA LYS A 99 17.49 -18.89 -1.35
C LYS A 99 18.70 -18.50 -0.51
N VAL A 100 19.32 -19.49 0.14
CA VAL A 100 20.45 -19.32 1.07
C VAL A 100 21.60 -18.52 0.44
N LYS A 101 21.87 -18.76 -0.85
CA LYS A 101 22.95 -18.11 -1.61
C LYS A 101 22.84 -16.58 -1.65
N PHE A 102 21.62 -15.99 -1.57
CA PHE A 102 21.42 -14.55 -1.59
C PHE A 102 21.53 -13.89 -0.21
N ASN A 103 21.53 -14.68 0.87
CA ASN A 103 21.59 -14.17 2.25
C ASN A 103 20.61 -13.00 2.51
N THR A 104 19.38 -13.16 2.08
CA THR A 104 18.30 -12.17 2.21
C THR A 104 17.50 -12.37 3.49
N ASP A 105 16.62 -11.42 3.72
CA ASP A 105 15.50 -11.44 4.67
C ASP A 105 14.28 -10.80 3.99
N ALA A 106 13.13 -10.85 4.61
CA ALA A 106 11.90 -10.33 4.03
C ALA A 106 12.00 -8.83 3.65
N LYS A 107 12.72 -8.00 4.44
CA LYS A 107 12.89 -6.57 4.13
C LYS A 107 13.76 -6.33 2.89
N LYS A 108 14.82 -7.12 2.71
CA LYS A 108 15.66 -7.04 1.49
C LYS A 108 14.89 -7.50 0.25
N ILE A 109 14.10 -8.57 0.37
CA ILE A 109 13.24 -9.06 -0.71
C ILE A 109 12.18 -8.01 -1.06
N THR A 110 11.54 -7.41 -0.06
CA THR A 110 10.57 -6.32 -0.25
C THR A 110 11.20 -5.10 -0.92
N LYS A 111 12.46 -4.78 -0.62
CA LYS A 111 13.17 -3.72 -1.34
C LYS A 111 13.39 -4.07 -2.82
N GLY A 112 13.66 -5.33 -3.14
CA GLY A 112 13.71 -5.81 -4.53
C GLY A 112 12.36 -5.66 -5.24
N MET A 113 11.26 -6.06 -4.60
CA MET A 113 9.90 -5.87 -5.11
C MET A 113 9.57 -4.38 -5.30
N GLN A 114 10.00 -3.51 -4.38
CA GLN A 114 9.80 -2.06 -4.51
C GLN A 114 10.46 -1.53 -5.79
N ILE A 115 11.68 -1.92 -6.07
CA ILE A 115 12.40 -1.52 -7.28
C ILE A 115 11.63 -1.93 -8.54
N LEU A 116 11.07 -3.15 -8.56
CA LEU A 116 10.25 -3.63 -9.68
C LEU A 116 8.97 -2.81 -9.85
N VAL A 117 8.30 -2.45 -8.76
CA VAL A 117 7.07 -1.64 -8.77
C VAL A 117 7.37 -0.23 -9.27
N GLU A 118 8.44 0.41 -8.77
CA GLU A 118 8.89 1.74 -9.21
C GLU A 118 9.25 1.74 -10.70
N GLU A 119 10.02 0.74 -11.16
CA GLU A 119 10.38 0.56 -12.58
C GLU A 119 9.14 0.36 -13.44
N ALA A 120 8.24 -0.55 -13.06
CA ALA A 120 7.02 -0.82 -13.80
C ALA A 120 6.15 0.43 -13.98
N LYS A 121 6.01 1.27 -12.95
CA LYS A 121 5.28 2.53 -13.02
C LYS A 121 5.91 3.55 -13.96
N SER A 122 7.24 3.52 -14.13
CA SER A 122 7.98 4.46 -14.96
C SER A 122 7.84 4.18 -16.46
N VAL A 123 7.50 2.93 -16.85
CA VAL A 123 7.39 2.51 -18.26
C VAL A 123 6.08 3.01 -18.86
N PRO A 124 6.07 3.62 -20.05
CA PRO A 124 4.86 4.17 -20.69
C PRO A 124 4.03 3.09 -21.43
N CYS A 125 3.81 1.94 -20.80
CA CYS A 125 3.10 0.79 -21.37
C CYS A 125 1.62 0.69 -20.95
N TRP A 126 1.12 1.65 -20.20
CA TRP A 126 -0.19 1.59 -19.53
C TRP A 126 -1.34 2.05 -20.42
N GLY A 127 -2.50 1.44 -20.21
CA GLY A 127 -3.75 1.88 -20.79
C GLY A 127 -4.23 3.25 -20.24
N LYS A 128 -5.47 3.62 -20.56
CA LYS A 128 -6.01 4.96 -20.23
C LYS A 128 -6.00 5.34 -18.75
N ASN A 129 -5.99 4.34 -17.89
CA ASN A 129 -6.19 4.55 -16.45
C ASN A 129 -4.86 4.61 -15.67
N GLY A 130 -3.74 4.61 -16.38
CA GLY A 130 -2.41 4.65 -15.78
C GLY A 130 -1.98 3.34 -15.13
N PRO A 131 -0.86 3.36 -14.40
CA PRO A 131 -0.31 2.15 -13.80
C PRO A 131 -1.21 1.58 -12.71
N LYS A 132 -1.52 0.28 -12.83
CA LYS A 132 -2.15 -0.56 -11.82
C LYS A 132 -1.30 -1.79 -11.58
N ILE A 133 -0.91 -2.00 -10.34
CA ILE A 133 -0.04 -3.10 -9.93
C ILE A 133 -0.68 -3.83 -8.77
N LEU A 134 -0.78 -5.15 -8.89
CA LEU A 134 -1.14 -6.06 -7.81
C LEU A 134 0.12 -6.77 -7.32
N ILE A 135 0.55 -6.46 -6.12
CA ILE A 135 1.64 -7.17 -5.44
C ILE A 135 1.06 -8.39 -4.76
N VAL A 136 1.59 -9.56 -5.08
CA VAL A 136 1.13 -10.83 -4.50
C VAL A 136 2.26 -11.42 -3.65
N ALA A 137 2.00 -11.59 -2.36
CA ALA A 137 2.89 -12.38 -1.52
C ALA A 137 2.74 -13.86 -1.89
N PRO A 138 3.83 -14.55 -2.26
CA PRO A 138 3.76 -15.96 -2.61
C PRO A 138 3.36 -16.82 -1.40
N VAL A 139 2.91 -18.04 -1.67
CA VAL A 139 2.67 -19.02 -0.60
C VAL A 139 3.97 -19.25 0.17
N PRO A 140 3.98 -19.15 1.50
CA PRO A 140 5.18 -19.42 2.29
C PRO A 140 5.68 -20.85 2.09
N ILE A 141 7.00 -21.02 1.98
CA ILE A 141 7.65 -22.33 1.97
C ILE A 141 7.30 -23.06 3.27
N GLU A 142 6.88 -24.32 3.16
CA GLU A 142 6.58 -25.15 4.34
C GLU A 142 7.86 -25.82 4.92
N GLU A 143 7.77 -26.20 6.19
CA GLU A 143 8.80 -27.04 6.83
C GLU A 143 8.88 -28.39 6.09
N GLY A 144 10.11 -28.87 5.91
CA GLY A 144 10.35 -30.11 5.15
C GLY A 144 10.71 -29.88 3.68
N VAL A 145 10.91 -28.62 3.25
CA VAL A 145 11.41 -28.31 1.91
C VAL A 145 12.64 -29.14 1.57
N ILE A 146 12.63 -29.79 0.39
CA ILE A 146 13.69 -30.73 -0.02
C ILE A 146 14.83 -30.09 -0.81
N TYR A 147 14.64 -28.88 -1.33
CA TYR A 147 15.66 -28.20 -2.12
C TYR A 147 16.78 -27.65 -1.24
N PRO A 148 18.06 -27.96 -1.53
CA PRO A 148 19.20 -27.52 -0.71
C PRO A 148 19.40 -25.98 -0.72
N ASP A 149 18.82 -25.30 -1.70
CA ASP A 149 18.85 -23.83 -1.81
C ASP A 149 18.01 -23.13 -0.73
N PHE A 150 17.11 -23.87 -0.05
CA PHE A 150 16.24 -23.34 1.00
C PHE A 150 16.56 -23.99 2.36
N ASN A 151 16.38 -23.23 3.43
CA ASN A 151 16.57 -23.68 4.80
C ASN A 151 15.51 -23.07 5.73
N GLU A 152 15.62 -23.29 7.03
CA GLU A 152 14.74 -22.75 8.05
C GLU A 152 14.60 -21.21 7.95
N LYS A 153 15.71 -20.50 7.65
CA LYS A 153 15.66 -19.04 7.44
C LYS A 153 14.80 -18.68 6.21
N SER A 154 14.84 -19.45 5.14
CA SER A 154 13.99 -19.25 3.95
C SER A 154 12.51 -19.44 4.31
N VAL A 155 12.19 -20.46 5.10
CA VAL A 155 10.84 -20.72 5.62
C VAL A 155 10.34 -19.51 6.42
N GLU A 156 11.10 -19.04 7.41
CA GLU A 156 10.74 -17.89 8.23
C GLU A 156 10.66 -16.58 7.41
N THR A 157 11.57 -16.38 6.46
CA THR A 157 11.57 -15.23 5.58
C THR A 157 10.28 -15.19 4.75
N THR A 158 9.90 -16.30 4.12
CA THR A 158 8.69 -16.34 3.28
C THR A 158 7.40 -16.21 4.08
N LYS A 159 7.33 -16.70 5.31
CA LYS A 159 6.20 -16.48 6.24
C LYS A 159 5.94 -14.99 6.54
N THR A 160 6.99 -14.16 6.50
CA THR A 160 6.88 -12.73 6.83
C THR A 160 6.66 -11.84 5.60
N LEU A 161 6.79 -12.36 4.38
CA LEU A 161 6.66 -11.57 3.14
C LEU A 161 5.28 -10.95 2.99
N ALA A 162 4.20 -11.65 3.35
CA ALA A 162 2.85 -11.12 3.22
C ALA A 162 2.67 -9.80 3.97
N ARG A 163 3.20 -9.72 5.20
CA ARG A 163 3.19 -8.49 6.01
C ARG A 163 3.99 -7.37 5.33
N GLU A 164 5.23 -7.64 4.95
CA GLU A 164 6.13 -6.64 4.37
C GLU A 164 5.58 -6.13 3.00
N TYR A 165 5.03 -7.02 2.17
CA TYR A 165 4.44 -6.65 0.88
C TYR A 165 3.13 -5.86 1.03
N ALA A 166 2.34 -6.14 2.07
CA ALA A 166 1.15 -5.34 2.38
C ALA A 166 1.52 -3.89 2.72
N PHE A 167 2.59 -3.66 3.52
CA PHE A 167 3.12 -2.32 3.76
C PHE A 167 3.66 -1.66 2.49
N LEU A 168 4.39 -2.42 1.66
CA LEU A 168 4.89 -1.94 0.39
C LEU A 168 3.74 -1.50 -0.53
N ALA A 169 2.70 -2.31 -0.65
CA ALA A 169 1.54 -2.00 -1.49
C ALA A 169 0.87 -0.68 -1.09
N VAL A 170 0.69 -0.45 0.21
CA VAL A 170 0.17 0.83 0.72
C VAL A 170 1.12 1.98 0.39
N ALA A 171 2.44 1.81 0.64
CA ALA A 171 3.45 2.85 0.36
C ALA A 171 3.52 3.21 -1.12
N GLU A 172 3.42 2.21 -1.98
CA GLU A 172 3.47 2.36 -3.43
C GLU A 172 2.10 2.63 -4.07
N ARG A 173 1.00 2.72 -3.30
CA ARG A 173 -0.37 2.85 -3.84
C ARG A 173 -0.65 1.77 -4.89
N ALA A 174 -0.24 0.54 -4.58
CA ALA A 174 -0.52 -0.67 -5.33
C ALA A 174 -1.57 -1.50 -4.59
N ASP A 175 -2.19 -2.43 -5.29
CA ASP A 175 -3.08 -3.41 -4.67
C ASP A 175 -2.27 -4.57 -4.08
N PHE A 176 -2.85 -5.31 -3.13
CA PHE A 176 -2.18 -6.39 -2.43
C PHE A 176 -3.05 -7.65 -2.34
N LEU A 177 -2.41 -8.81 -2.52
CA LEU A 177 -3.01 -10.13 -2.27
C LEU A 177 -2.02 -11.03 -1.52
N ASP A 178 -2.52 -11.73 -0.51
CA ASP A 178 -1.78 -12.81 0.16
C ASP A 178 -2.21 -14.17 -0.43
N ALA A 179 -1.28 -14.90 -1.05
CA ALA A 179 -1.49 -16.25 -1.53
C ALA A 179 -1.35 -17.31 -0.42
N GLY A 180 -0.97 -16.92 0.79
CA GLY A 180 -0.82 -17.83 1.93
C GLY A 180 -2.04 -18.71 2.16
N GLY A 181 -1.81 -20.00 2.47
CA GLY A 181 -2.85 -21.01 2.67
C GLY A 181 -3.40 -21.64 1.40
N CYS A 182 -2.90 -21.32 0.19
CA CYS A 182 -3.07 -22.17 -0.97
C CYS A 182 -2.23 -23.45 -0.80
N GLU A 183 -2.77 -24.58 -1.23
CA GLU A 183 -2.17 -25.88 -0.99
C GLU A 183 -0.86 -26.10 -1.76
N LEU A 184 0.21 -26.44 -1.03
CA LEU A 184 1.50 -26.87 -1.60
C LEU A 184 1.59 -28.38 -1.69
N THR A 185 2.32 -28.87 -2.68
CA THR A 185 2.62 -30.30 -2.80
C THR A 185 3.50 -30.78 -1.66
N LYS A 186 3.23 -31.99 -1.18
CA LYS A 186 4.08 -32.65 -0.17
C LYS A 186 5.35 -33.25 -0.76
N ALA A 187 5.47 -33.24 -2.11
CA ALA A 187 6.69 -33.69 -2.76
C ALA A 187 7.88 -32.75 -2.51
N ASP A 188 7.64 -31.43 -2.36
CA ASP A 188 8.73 -30.45 -2.18
C ASP A 188 8.46 -29.31 -1.20
N HIS A 189 7.20 -29.08 -0.79
CA HIS A 189 6.80 -28.04 0.14
C HIS A 189 7.01 -26.57 -0.37
N VAL A 190 7.09 -26.38 -1.69
CA VAL A 190 7.34 -25.09 -2.33
C VAL A 190 6.30 -24.81 -3.44
N HIS A 191 5.93 -25.83 -4.22
CA HIS A 191 5.10 -25.65 -5.39
C HIS A 191 3.63 -25.97 -5.11
N LEU A 192 2.74 -25.26 -5.80
CA LEU A 192 1.30 -25.44 -5.69
C LEU A 192 0.87 -26.80 -6.25
N THR A 193 -0.10 -27.44 -5.60
CA THR A 193 -0.87 -28.54 -6.19
C THR A 193 -1.87 -28.00 -7.22
N ALA A 194 -2.48 -28.87 -8.02
CA ALA A 194 -3.61 -28.50 -8.88
C ALA A 194 -4.76 -27.84 -8.08
N LYS A 195 -4.98 -28.25 -6.83
CA LYS A 195 -5.94 -27.61 -5.92
C LYS A 195 -5.44 -26.23 -5.46
N GLY A 196 -4.14 -26.10 -5.13
CA GLY A 196 -3.54 -24.81 -4.80
C GLY A 196 -3.65 -23.80 -5.94
N HIS A 197 -3.43 -24.23 -7.19
CA HIS A 197 -3.65 -23.40 -8.36
C HIS A 197 -5.10 -22.90 -8.49
N ARG A 198 -6.10 -23.76 -8.23
CA ARG A 198 -7.52 -23.34 -8.23
C ARG A 198 -7.80 -22.33 -7.12
N GLN A 199 -7.31 -22.57 -5.90
CA GLN A 199 -7.48 -21.65 -4.78
C GLN A 199 -6.87 -20.28 -5.07
N LEU A 200 -5.69 -20.25 -5.70
CA LEU A 200 -5.04 -19.00 -6.09
C LEU A 200 -5.82 -18.28 -7.20
N ALA A 201 -6.30 -19.02 -8.21
CA ALA A 201 -7.11 -18.45 -9.30
C ALA A 201 -8.40 -17.79 -8.79
N GLU A 202 -9.09 -18.39 -7.83
CA GLU A 202 -10.32 -17.85 -7.21
C GLU A 202 -10.03 -16.54 -6.46
N ARG A 203 -8.93 -16.47 -5.71
CA ARG A 203 -8.50 -15.24 -5.02
C ARG A 203 -8.10 -14.15 -5.99
N MET A 204 -7.36 -14.50 -7.05
CA MET A 204 -6.94 -13.57 -8.09
C MET A 204 -8.14 -13.02 -8.87
N GLU A 205 -9.15 -13.86 -9.18
CA GLU A 205 -10.38 -13.39 -9.83
C GLU A 205 -11.08 -12.33 -8.99
N ALA A 206 -11.25 -12.57 -7.69
CA ALA A 206 -11.89 -11.63 -6.78
C ALA A 206 -11.13 -10.29 -6.75
N ALA A 207 -9.80 -10.34 -6.56
CA ALA A 207 -8.95 -9.15 -6.50
C ALA A 207 -8.97 -8.38 -7.84
N VAL A 208 -8.82 -9.07 -8.97
CA VAL A 208 -8.83 -8.42 -10.29
C VAL A 208 -10.17 -7.74 -10.55
N ARG A 209 -11.30 -8.40 -10.23
CA ARG A 209 -12.62 -7.78 -10.41
C ARG A 209 -12.79 -6.54 -9.52
N GLU A 210 -12.32 -6.56 -8.28
CA GLU A 210 -12.36 -5.41 -7.38
C GLU A 210 -11.52 -4.24 -7.95
N ILE A 211 -10.26 -4.48 -8.31
CA ILE A 211 -9.35 -3.49 -8.89
C ILE A 211 -9.93 -2.87 -10.17
N MET A 212 -10.49 -3.70 -11.04
CA MET A 212 -10.99 -3.24 -12.33
C MET A 212 -12.37 -2.57 -12.24
N ASN A 213 -13.15 -2.83 -11.18
CA ASN A 213 -14.46 -2.21 -10.94
C ASN A 213 -14.39 -0.94 -10.08
N ALA A 214 -13.33 -0.75 -9.31
CA ALA A 214 -13.15 0.46 -8.47
C ALA A 214 -13.24 1.77 -9.27
N GLU A 215 -13.03 1.74 -10.57
CA GLU A 215 -13.17 2.88 -11.48
C GLU A 215 -14.61 3.20 -11.84
N THR A 216 -15.44 2.18 -12.01
CA THR A 216 -16.86 2.34 -12.36
C THR A 216 -17.60 3.03 -11.21
N ASN A 217 -17.25 2.74 -9.98
CA ASN A 217 -17.85 3.34 -8.79
C ASN A 217 -17.37 4.79 -8.52
N LYS A 218 -16.14 5.17 -8.91
CA LYS A 218 -15.66 6.56 -8.80
C LYS A 218 -16.39 7.52 -9.76
N VAL A 219 -16.83 7.03 -10.91
CA VAL A 219 -17.59 7.82 -11.90
C VAL A 219 -19.07 7.95 -11.51
N VAL A 220 -19.66 6.90 -10.90
CA VAL A 220 -21.08 6.90 -10.50
C VAL A 220 -21.32 7.77 -9.25
N VAL A 221 -20.39 7.80 -8.28
CA VAL A 221 -20.53 8.65 -7.08
C VAL A 221 -20.41 10.14 -7.40
N SER A 222 -19.76 10.53 -8.50
CA SER A 222 -19.71 11.93 -8.93
C SER A 222 -20.98 12.41 -9.65
N CYS A 223 -21.86 11.52 -10.12
CA CYS A 223 -23.13 11.87 -10.78
C CYS A 223 -24.37 11.79 -9.87
N GLU A 224 -24.37 10.94 -8.84
CA GLU A 224 -25.57 10.76 -8.01
C GLU A 224 -25.70 11.74 -6.84
N CYS A 225 -24.67 12.50 -6.51
CA CYS A 225 -24.73 13.49 -5.42
C CYS A 225 -25.34 14.85 -5.83
N VAL A 226 -25.80 15.02 -7.07
CA VAL A 226 -26.39 16.30 -7.55
C VAL A 226 -27.93 16.24 -7.64
N GLU A 227 -28.56 15.07 -7.63
CA GLU A 227 -30.02 15.00 -7.90
C GLU A 227 -30.94 14.67 -6.71
N GLN A 228 -30.44 14.47 -5.48
CA GLN A 228 -31.33 14.14 -4.35
C GLN A 228 -31.49 15.20 -3.25
N SER A 229 -31.16 16.46 -3.51
CA SER A 229 -31.42 17.56 -2.58
C SER A 229 -32.47 18.58 -3.04
N GLN A 230 -33.31 18.26 -4.04
CA GLN A 230 -34.43 19.11 -4.40
C GLN A 230 -35.73 18.31 -4.52
N CYS A 231 -36.41 18.11 -3.42
CA CYS A 231 -37.86 17.96 -3.34
C CYS A 231 -38.35 18.12 -1.91
N ARG A 232 -38.71 19.33 -1.51
CA ARG A 232 -39.93 19.67 -0.74
C ARG A 232 -40.05 21.17 -0.53
N GLU A 233 -41.11 21.69 -1.15
CA GLU A 233 -42.08 22.71 -0.73
C GLU A 233 -41.51 24.13 -0.42
N GLU A 234 -42.07 25.24 -0.79
CA GLU A 234 -43.37 25.62 -1.36
C GLU A 234 -43.27 27.04 -1.94
N LYS A 235 -44.19 27.33 -2.83
CA LYS A 235 -44.56 28.55 -3.55
C LYS A 235 -44.39 29.93 -2.90
N GLN A 236 -44.11 30.87 -3.81
CA GLN A 236 -44.55 32.26 -3.94
C GLN A 236 -43.55 33.38 -3.61
N GLY A 237 -43.32 34.22 -4.63
CA GLY A 237 -42.90 35.60 -4.49
C GLY A 237 -41.86 36.07 -5.53
N ALA A 238 -42.32 36.78 -6.54
CA ALA A 238 -41.50 37.45 -7.55
C ALA A 238 -40.62 38.58 -6.93
N GLY A 239 -39.39 38.74 -7.44
CA GLY A 239 -38.54 39.87 -7.15
C GLY A 239 -37.14 39.72 -7.75
N GLN A 240 -36.78 40.61 -8.60
CA GLN A 240 -35.61 40.71 -9.44
C GLN A 240 -34.30 40.92 -8.69
N ASP A 241 -33.21 40.52 -9.35
CA ASP A 241 -31.85 41.05 -9.31
C ASP A 241 -30.92 40.67 -8.13
N GLY A 242 -29.88 39.97 -8.46
CA GLY A 242 -28.67 39.82 -7.66
C GLY A 242 -27.89 38.55 -7.98
N LYS A 243 -27.01 38.62 -8.99
CA LYS A 243 -25.93 37.63 -9.16
C LYS A 243 -25.05 37.64 -7.89
N ALA A 244 -25.28 36.70 -6.99
CA ALA A 244 -24.29 36.33 -5.97
C ALA A 244 -23.57 35.08 -6.47
N ASN A 245 -22.31 35.25 -6.87
CA ASN A 245 -21.37 34.15 -6.96
C ASN A 245 -21.34 33.43 -5.62
N LEU A 246 -21.92 32.24 -5.53
CA LEU A 246 -21.56 31.31 -4.48
C LEU A 246 -20.17 30.79 -4.81
N ASP A 247 -19.14 31.43 -4.23
CA ASP A 247 -17.82 30.84 -4.07
C ASP A 247 -18.00 29.61 -3.19
N THR A 248 -18.05 28.43 -3.81
CA THR A 248 -17.91 27.16 -3.10
C THR A 248 -16.47 27.11 -2.60
N ALA A 249 -16.29 27.32 -1.29
CA ALA A 249 -15.01 27.21 -0.61
C ALA A 249 -14.35 25.87 -0.97
N THR A 250 -13.26 25.91 -1.72
CA THR A 250 -12.55 24.70 -2.17
C THR A 250 -11.60 24.24 -1.08
N GLU A 251 -11.97 23.15 -0.40
CA GLU A 251 -11.11 22.50 0.59
C GLU A 251 -10.42 21.28 -0.04
N ASN A 252 -9.08 21.20 0.06
CA ASN A 252 -8.30 20.11 -0.51
C ASN A 252 -7.13 19.72 0.41
N ILE A 253 -6.82 18.41 0.48
CA ILE A 253 -5.58 17.90 1.03
C ILE A 253 -4.72 17.43 -0.14
N LEU A 254 -3.48 17.92 -0.22
CA LEU A 254 -2.56 17.69 -1.32
C LEU A 254 -1.16 17.40 -0.78
N LEU A 255 -0.35 16.67 -1.55
CA LEU A 255 1.07 16.55 -1.26
C LEU A 255 1.73 17.93 -1.23
N ALA A 256 2.54 18.17 -0.19
CA ALA A 256 3.33 19.38 -0.06
C ALA A 256 4.39 19.46 -1.16
N LYS A 257 4.70 20.68 -1.61
CA LYS A 257 5.76 20.97 -2.57
C LYS A 257 6.79 21.87 -1.93
N GLU A 258 8.01 21.95 -2.48
CA GLU A 258 9.06 22.83 -1.99
C GLU A 258 8.59 24.30 -1.87
N ALA A 259 7.78 24.76 -2.81
CA ALA A 259 7.20 26.10 -2.77
C ALA A 259 6.25 26.36 -1.58
N ASP A 260 5.74 25.34 -0.94
CA ASP A 260 4.87 25.43 0.24
C ASP A 260 5.67 25.57 1.55
N LEU A 261 6.97 25.26 1.53
CA LEU A 261 7.83 25.16 2.71
C LEU A 261 7.84 26.43 3.59
N PRO A 262 7.90 27.65 3.07
CA PRO A 262 7.85 28.85 3.92
C PRO A 262 6.57 28.92 4.76
N ARG A 263 5.40 28.63 4.15
CA ARG A 263 4.12 28.63 4.88
C ARG A 263 4.00 27.47 5.87
N ILE A 264 4.55 26.33 5.52
CA ILE A 264 4.60 25.16 6.43
C ILE A 264 5.39 25.50 7.70
N LEU A 265 6.54 26.15 7.57
CA LEU A 265 7.37 26.58 8.71
C LEU A 265 6.62 27.58 9.61
N GLU A 266 5.90 28.56 9.03
CA GLU A 266 5.06 29.48 9.80
C GLU A 266 3.99 28.73 10.62
N ILE A 267 3.35 27.71 10.04
CA ILE A 267 2.33 26.92 10.73
C ILE A 267 2.96 26.15 11.90
N TYR A 268 4.16 25.59 11.72
CA TYR A 268 4.86 24.93 12.83
C TYR A 268 5.26 25.90 13.93
N ASP A 269 5.65 27.13 13.61
CA ASP A 269 5.97 28.16 14.63
C ASP A 269 4.73 28.56 15.42
N ILE A 270 3.58 28.71 14.76
CA ILE A 270 2.28 28.96 15.42
C ILE A 270 1.94 27.79 16.36
N ALA A 271 2.07 26.55 15.87
CA ALA A 271 1.79 25.35 16.66
C ALA A 271 2.72 25.20 17.87
N LYS A 272 4.02 25.47 17.71
CA LYS A 272 5.00 25.49 18.82
C LYS A 272 4.65 26.54 19.87
N ALA A 273 4.25 27.74 19.43
CA ALA A 273 3.82 28.80 20.34
C ALA A 273 2.57 28.38 21.12
N TYR A 274 1.59 27.79 20.45
CA TYR A 274 0.39 27.24 21.09
C TYR A 274 0.72 26.16 22.12
N MET A 275 1.58 25.20 21.75
CA MET A 275 1.99 24.10 22.63
C MET A 275 2.64 24.61 23.90
N ARG A 276 3.59 25.58 23.81
CA ARG A 276 4.22 26.21 24.96
C ARG A 276 3.21 26.89 25.87
N ALA A 277 2.26 27.63 25.28
CA ALA A 277 1.23 28.34 26.05
C ALA A 277 0.24 27.40 26.76
N ASN A 278 0.09 26.15 26.26
CA ASN A 278 -0.83 25.15 26.80
C ASN A 278 -0.15 24.00 27.56
N GLY A 279 1.03 24.24 28.14
CA GLY A 279 1.68 23.30 29.06
C GLY A 279 2.46 22.16 28.42
N ASN A 280 2.70 22.19 27.09
CA ASN A 280 3.49 21.20 26.36
C ASN A 280 4.74 21.85 25.70
N PRO A 281 5.74 22.28 26.47
CA PRO A 281 6.92 22.94 25.91
C PRO A 281 7.95 21.98 25.35
N ASN A 282 7.84 20.67 25.64
CA ASN A 282 8.93 19.69 25.45
C ASN A 282 8.78 18.81 24.22
N GLN A 283 7.58 18.66 23.66
CA GLN A 283 7.34 17.71 22.55
C GLN A 283 8.11 18.09 21.27
N TRP A 284 8.16 19.38 20.92
CA TRP A 284 8.90 19.88 19.77
C TRP A 284 9.95 20.90 20.22
N ASN A 285 11.13 20.39 20.55
CA ASN A 285 12.23 21.19 21.05
C ASN A 285 13.05 21.82 19.93
N GLY A 286 13.61 23.02 20.18
CA GLY A 286 14.52 23.70 19.27
C GLY A 286 13.90 23.96 17.90
N ALA A 287 14.63 23.61 16.85
CA ALA A 287 14.22 23.81 15.46
C ALA A 287 13.27 22.73 14.93
N TYR A 288 13.05 21.62 15.66
CA TYR A 288 12.26 20.50 15.16
C TYR A 288 10.75 20.85 15.06
N PRO A 289 10.04 20.43 13.99
CA PRO A 289 10.61 19.95 12.75
C PRO A 289 11.32 21.08 11.99
N ASP A 290 12.54 20.82 11.55
CA ASP A 290 13.35 21.77 10.81
C ASP A 290 13.13 21.67 9.28
N SER A 291 13.70 22.61 8.54
CA SER A 291 13.52 22.67 7.08
C SER A 291 14.10 21.46 6.35
N GLU A 292 15.17 20.82 6.86
CA GLU A 292 15.78 19.65 6.26
C GLU A 292 14.89 18.40 6.43
N THR A 293 14.35 18.22 7.63
CA THR A 293 13.35 17.18 7.91
C THR A 293 12.14 17.32 6.99
N LEU A 294 11.61 18.54 6.83
CA LEU A 294 10.44 18.80 6.00
C LEU A 294 10.72 18.60 4.51
N ARG A 295 11.89 19.00 4.01
CA ARG A 295 12.31 18.70 2.63
C ARG A 295 12.38 17.21 2.37
N THR A 296 13.00 16.45 3.28
CA THR A 296 13.05 14.99 3.21
C THR A 296 11.64 14.38 3.14
N ASP A 297 10.68 14.93 3.88
CA ASP A 297 9.30 14.44 3.84
C ASP A 297 8.57 14.83 2.55
N ILE A 298 8.89 15.99 1.96
CA ILE A 298 8.38 16.41 0.65
C ILE A 298 8.96 15.51 -0.46
N GLU A 299 10.26 15.30 -0.49
CA GLU A 299 10.94 14.42 -1.46
C GLU A 299 10.40 12.98 -1.42
N LYS A 300 10.13 12.47 -0.22
CA LYS A 300 9.53 11.16 -0.01
C LYS A 300 8.00 11.12 -0.20
N GLN A 301 7.40 12.22 -0.66
CA GLN A 301 5.96 12.33 -0.95
C GLN A 301 5.04 11.89 0.21
N ARG A 302 5.42 12.20 1.44
CA ARG A 302 4.70 11.81 2.65
C ARG A 302 4.23 12.98 3.52
N LEU A 303 4.57 14.23 3.14
CA LEU A 303 4.07 15.46 3.77
C LEU A 303 2.87 15.98 3.00
N TYR A 304 1.79 16.25 3.72
CA TYR A 304 0.53 16.75 3.16
C TYR A 304 0.19 18.11 3.71
N VAL A 305 -0.45 18.94 2.90
CA VAL A 305 -1.00 20.24 3.30
C VAL A 305 -2.51 20.29 3.11
N TYR A 306 -3.21 20.81 4.10
CA TYR A 306 -4.62 21.15 3.99
C TYR A 306 -4.74 22.59 3.46
N LYS A 307 -5.37 22.74 2.30
CA LYS A 307 -5.64 24.05 1.66
C LYS A 307 -7.13 24.37 1.70
N LYS A 308 -7.44 25.61 2.04
CA LYS A 308 -8.77 26.18 1.94
C LYS A 308 -8.64 27.54 1.29
N ASP A 309 -9.48 27.82 0.29
CA ASP A 309 -9.50 29.08 -0.45
C ASP A 309 -8.10 29.50 -0.97
N GLY A 310 -7.33 28.51 -1.46
CA GLY A 310 -5.98 28.69 -2.00
C GLY A 310 -4.87 28.84 -0.96
N ARG A 311 -5.19 28.96 0.35
CA ARG A 311 -4.21 29.13 1.44
C ARG A 311 -4.02 27.85 2.24
N ILE A 312 -2.78 27.59 2.69
CA ILE A 312 -2.46 26.45 3.56
C ILE A 312 -2.78 26.85 5.03
N HIS A 313 -3.59 25.99 5.67
CA HIS A 313 -4.02 26.13 7.06
C HIS A 313 -3.56 24.96 7.96
N GLY A 314 -3.08 23.87 7.39
CA GLY A 314 -2.62 22.72 8.13
C GLY A 314 -1.60 21.92 7.35
N VAL A 315 -0.82 21.15 8.09
CA VAL A 315 0.23 20.27 7.60
C VAL A 315 0.28 19.01 8.46
N PHE A 316 0.51 17.87 7.85
CA PHE A 316 0.76 16.60 8.54
C PHE A 316 1.58 15.67 7.69
N MET A 317 2.28 14.73 8.32
CA MET A 317 2.96 13.64 7.66
C MET A 317 2.12 12.37 7.81
N LEU A 318 1.92 11.64 6.72
CA LEU A 318 1.39 10.28 6.72
C LEU A 318 2.51 9.32 6.29
N LEU A 319 2.91 8.45 7.21
CA LEU A 319 3.92 7.42 6.97
C LEU A 319 3.20 6.09 6.71
N LEU A 320 3.37 5.53 5.51
CA LEU A 320 2.73 4.29 5.05
C LEU A 320 3.69 3.09 5.07
N VAL A 321 4.71 3.16 5.89
CA VAL A 321 5.65 2.07 6.16
C VAL A 321 5.72 1.83 7.67
N GLU A 322 6.27 0.67 8.06
CA GLU A 322 6.44 0.37 9.47
C GLU A 322 7.26 1.45 10.18
N GLU A 323 6.70 2.02 11.26
CA GLU A 323 7.40 2.98 12.10
C GLU A 323 8.30 2.20 13.09
N PRO A 324 9.64 2.30 12.98
CA PRO A 324 10.53 1.48 13.81
C PRO A 324 10.37 1.66 15.31
N THR A 325 9.94 2.85 15.75
CA THR A 325 9.71 3.15 17.16
C THR A 325 8.45 2.49 17.73
N TYR A 326 7.61 1.91 16.85
CA TYR A 326 6.38 1.21 17.22
C TYR A 326 6.56 -0.32 17.34
N ALA A 327 7.77 -0.83 17.09
CA ALA A 327 8.07 -2.26 17.21
C ALA A 327 7.97 -2.77 18.65
N TYR A 328 8.25 -1.91 19.63
CA TYR A 328 8.09 -2.20 21.06
C TYR A 328 7.04 -1.28 21.67
N ILE A 329 6.10 -1.85 22.42
CA ILE A 329 5.08 -1.12 23.18
C ILE A 329 5.03 -1.67 24.61
N GLU A 330 5.09 -0.78 25.58
CA GLU A 330 5.02 -1.07 27.02
C GLU A 330 3.60 -0.78 27.53
N ASP A 331 3.20 -1.49 28.59
CA ASP A 331 1.88 -1.35 29.25
C ASP A 331 0.69 -1.47 28.30
N GLY A 332 0.83 -2.33 27.27
CA GLY A 332 -0.23 -2.56 26.31
C GLY A 332 0.22 -3.36 25.10
N SER A 333 -0.60 -3.30 24.05
CA SER A 333 -0.32 -3.98 22.78
C SER A 333 -1.07 -3.31 21.64
N TRP A 334 -0.53 -3.41 20.42
CA TRP A 334 -1.27 -3.06 19.21
C TRP A 334 -2.42 -4.06 19.01
N ARG A 335 -3.57 -3.59 18.50
CA ARG A 335 -4.77 -4.42 18.32
C ARG A 335 -4.52 -5.53 17.29
N GLU A 336 -3.84 -5.20 16.21
CA GLU A 336 -3.59 -6.09 15.09
C GLU A 336 -2.24 -5.80 14.44
N GLU A 337 -1.58 -6.86 13.94
CA GLU A 337 -0.39 -6.76 13.11
C GLU A 337 -0.78 -6.67 11.63
N ARG A 338 -1.39 -5.55 11.25
CA ARG A 338 -1.78 -5.25 9.87
C ARG A 338 -1.09 -3.96 9.39
N PRO A 339 -1.00 -3.75 8.07
CA PRO A 339 -0.53 -2.48 7.54
C PRO A 339 -1.31 -1.31 8.13
N TYR A 340 -0.59 -0.28 8.54
CA TYR A 340 -1.14 0.92 9.16
C TYR A 340 -0.44 2.16 8.62
N GLY A 341 -1.14 3.28 8.64
CA GLY A 341 -0.53 4.59 8.45
C GLY A 341 -0.23 5.24 9.78
N THR A 342 0.94 5.89 9.89
CA THR A 342 1.26 6.68 11.07
C THR A 342 1.11 8.16 10.77
N ILE A 343 0.28 8.85 11.57
CA ILE A 343 0.10 10.30 11.47
C ILE A 343 1.13 10.97 12.37
N HIS A 344 2.04 11.71 11.76
CA HIS A 344 3.06 12.48 12.49
C HIS A 344 2.98 13.97 12.18
N ARG A 345 3.53 14.78 13.07
CA ARG A 345 3.79 16.21 12.88
C ARG A 345 2.57 17.01 12.40
N LEU A 346 1.35 16.63 12.86
CA LEU A 346 0.15 17.38 12.52
C LEU A 346 0.16 18.74 13.23
N ALA A 347 0.00 19.80 12.44
CA ALA A 347 -0.08 21.18 12.90
C ALA A 347 -1.10 21.98 12.08
N GLY A 348 -1.67 23.01 12.71
CA GLY A 348 -2.56 23.96 12.06
C GLY A 348 -2.36 25.37 12.57
N ASP A 349 -2.82 26.37 11.80
CA ASP A 349 -2.74 27.79 12.17
C ASP A 349 -3.88 28.26 13.09
N GLY A 350 -4.80 27.37 13.44
CA GLY A 350 -5.95 27.67 14.31
C GLY A 350 -7.15 28.30 13.59
N GLU A 351 -7.05 28.65 12.32
CA GLU A 351 -8.12 29.32 11.57
C GLU A 351 -9.20 28.32 11.09
N VAL A 352 -8.88 27.02 10.96
CA VAL A 352 -9.82 26.00 10.47
C VAL A 352 -10.30 25.10 11.61
N LYS A 353 -11.61 25.14 11.88
CA LYS A 353 -12.24 24.21 12.83
C LYS A 353 -12.29 22.79 12.30
N GLY A 354 -11.97 21.81 13.15
CA GLY A 354 -12.06 20.40 12.80
C GLY A 354 -10.96 19.92 11.85
N LEU A 355 -9.86 20.66 11.71
CA LEU A 355 -8.72 20.28 10.86
C LEU A 355 -8.24 18.85 11.11
N PHE A 356 -8.08 18.45 12.38
CA PHE A 356 -7.64 17.10 12.76
C PHE A 356 -8.57 16.02 12.17
N ALA A 357 -9.90 16.18 12.35
CA ALA A 357 -10.89 15.23 11.81
C ALA A 357 -10.82 15.13 10.28
N LYS A 358 -10.60 16.25 9.58
CA LYS A 358 -10.44 16.27 8.11
C LYS A 358 -9.18 15.53 7.68
N CYS A 359 -8.06 15.71 8.40
CA CYS A 359 -6.83 14.99 8.15
C CYS A 359 -6.98 13.48 8.40
N VAL A 360 -7.63 13.08 9.50
CA VAL A 360 -7.92 11.67 9.79
C VAL A 360 -8.78 11.05 8.71
N ALA A 361 -9.88 11.70 8.31
CA ALA A 361 -10.78 11.21 7.26
C ALA A 361 -10.09 11.08 5.88
N PHE A 362 -9.06 11.90 5.63
CA PHE A 362 -8.20 11.73 4.45
C PHE A 362 -7.33 10.48 4.61
N CYS A 363 -6.64 10.33 5.75
CA CYS A 363 -5.75 9.20 6.01
C CYS A 363 -6.49 7.85 5.97
N GLU A 364 -7.73 7.79 6.43
CA GLU A 364 -8.58 6.58 6.39
C GLU A 364 -8.95 6.13 4.95
N LYS A 365 -8.84 7.00 3.95
CA LYS A 365 -9.00 6.64 2.55
C LYS A 365 -7.73 6.05 1.95
N GLU A 366 -6.57 6.42 2.50
CA GLU A 366 -5.27 5.94 2.05
C GLU A 366 -4.91 4.58 2.70
N VAL A 367 -5.34 4.37 3.96
CA VAL A 367 -5.04 3.14 4.71
C VAL A 367 -6.10 2.89 5.79
N PRO A 368 -6.57 1.64 5.96
CA PRO A 368 -7.70 1.34 6.87
C PRO A 368 -7.36 1.42 8.36
N TYR A 369 -6.08 1.33 8.73
CA TYR A 369 -5.63 1.38 10.12
C TYR A 369 -4.68 2.54 10.34
N LEU A 370 -4.92 3.31 11.39
CA LEU A 370 -4.10 4.47 11.73
C LEU A 370 -3.48 4.32 13.10
N ARG A 371 -2.21 4.72 13.22
CA ARG A 371 -1.50 4.86 14.48
C ARG A 371 -0.99 6.29 14.63
N ALA A 372 -0.89 6.73 15.86
CA ALA A 372 -0.30 8.02 16.20
C ALA A 372 0.30 7.93 17.60
N ASP A 373 1.23 8.83 17.90
CA ASP A 373 1.74 9.01 19.25
C ASP A 373 1.74 10.49 19.66
N THR A 374 1.73 10.73 20.97
CA THR A 374 1.85 12.08 21.48
C THR A 374 2.53 12.11 22.84
N HIS A 375 3.06 13.28 23.23
CA HIS A 375 3.66 13.49 24.54
C HIS A 375 2.61 13.49 25.65
N PHE A 376 2.99 13.10 26.87
CA PHE A 376 2.10 13.09 28.02
C PHE A 376 1.52 14.48 28.35
N ASP A 377 2.26 15.55 28.10
CA ASP A 377 1.81 16.93 28.34
C ASP A 377 0.91 17.47 27.22
N ASN A 378 0.76 16.75 26.09
CA ASN A 378 -0.05 17.21 24.98
C ASN A 378 -1.53 16.82 25.14
N HIS A 379 -2.18 17.37 26.14
CA HIS A 379 -3.60 17.09 26.42
C HIS A 379 -4.52 17.44 25.25
N THR A 380 -4.17 18.46 24.47
CA THR A 380 -4.93 18.84 23.26
C THR A 380 -4.93 17.70 22.25
N MET A 381 -3.75 17.13 21.93
CA MET A 381 -3.65 16.03 20.97
C MET A 381 -4.28 14.74 21.49
N GLN A 382 -4.10 14.42 22.78
CA GLN A 382 -4.76 13.27 23.43
C GLN A 382 -6.28 13.37 23.24
N HIS A 383 -6.88 14.52 23.59
CA HIS A 383 -8.32 14.74 23.40
C HIS A 383 -8.75 14.64 21.93
N LEU A 384 -7.97 15.20 21.00
CA LEU A 384 -8.29 15.12 19.56
C LEU A 384 -8.23 13.69 19.05
N LEU A 385 -7.25 12.90 19.45
CA LEU A 385 -7.14 11.49 19.09
C LEU A 385 -8.35 10.71 19.59
N GLU A 386 -8.67 10.80 20.89
CA GLU A 386 -9.79 10.08 21.50
C GLU A 386 -11.13 10.51 20.89
N LYS A 387 -11.36 11.79 20.68
CA LYS A 387 -12.58 12.33 20.05
C LYS A 387 -12.76 11.82 18.62
N ASN A 388 -11.69 11.49 17.91
CA ASN A 388 -11.74 10.98 16.54
C ASN A 388 -11.60 9.45 16.47
N GLY A 389 -11.86 8.74 17.58
CA GLY A 389 -11.97 7.29 17.61
C GLY A 389 -10.66 6.53 17.75
N PHE A 390 -9.56 7.21 18.08
CA PHE A 390 -8.32 6.53 18.45
C PHE A 390 -8.41 6.03 19.90
N GLU A 391 -7.93 4.83 20.13
CA GLU A 391 -7.82 4.21 21.45
C GLU A 391 -6.37 4.22 21.92
N ARG A 392 -6.14 4.55 23.19
CA ARG A 392 -4.83 4.41 23.81
C ARG A 392 -4.44 2.94 23.85
N ARG A 393 -3.20 2.65 23.41
CA ARG A 393 -2.69 1.28 23.26
C ARG A 393 -1.55 0.93 24.21
N GLY A 394 -0.81 1.91 24.72
CA GLY A 394 0.34 1.72 25.59
C GLY A 394 1.33 2.88 25.48
N ILE A 395 2.59 2.57 25.69
CA ILE A 395 3.71 3.53 25.66
C ILE A 395 4.75 3.04 24.66
N ILE A 396 5.17 3.90 23.74
CA ILE A 396 6.31 3.68 22.83
C ILE A 396 7.46 4.59 23.21
N TYR A 397 8.64 4.30 22.72
CA TYR A 397 9.83 5.06 22.98
C TYR A 397 10.46 5.57 21.69
N LEU A 398 10.74 6.88 21.63
CA LEU A 398 11.48 7.47 20.54
C LEU A 398 12.94 7.00 20.55
N LYS A 399 13.69 7.23 19.47
CA LYS A 399 15.11 6.84 19.37
C LYS A 399 16.01 7.40 20.49
N ASN A 400 15.64 8.55 21.05
CA ASN A 400 16.34 9.17 22.18
C ASN A 400 15.87 8.65 23.56
N GLY A 401 14.96 7.69 23.60
CA GLY A 401 14.39 7.11 24.82
C GLY A 401 13.19 7.87 25.40
N ASP A 402 12.73 8.95 24.78
CA ASP A 402 11.57 9.72 25.28
C ASP A 402 10.28 8.89 25.12
N PRO A 403 9.48 8.73 26.21
CA PRO A 403 8.23 8.00 26.15
C PRO A 403 7.12 8.81 25.44
N ARG A 404 6.24 8.10 24.74
CA ARG A 404 5.05 8.65 24.08
C ARG A 404 3.85 7.76 24.32
N ILE A 405 2.69 8.38 24.52
CA ILE A 405 1.42 7.63 24.54
C ILE A 405 1.10 7.20 23.11
N ALA A 406 0.94 5.90 22.91
CA ALA A 406 0.60 5.29 21.64
C ALA A 406 -0.91 5.15 21.48
N TYR A 407 -1.41 5.47 20.30
CA TYR A 407 -2.83 5.42 19.91
C TYR A 407 -3.02 4.64 18.61
N GLN A 408 -4.16 3.94 18.50
CA GLN A 408 -4.57 3.23 17.28
C GLN A 408 -6.06 3.43 17.01
N LYS A 409 -6.39 3.55 15.71
CA LYS A 409 -7.76 3.58 15.21
C LYS A 409 -7.94 2.54 14.11
#